data_f6f72117f9b3c66b6950fc79a1d43564
#
_entry.id   f6f72117f9b3c66b6950fc79a1d43564
#
_cell.length_a   1.000
_cell.length_b   1.000
_cell.length_c   1.000
_cell.angle_alpha   90.00
_cell.angle_beta   90.00
_cell.angle_gamma   90.00
#
_symmetry.space_group_name_H-M   'P 1'
#
loop_
_entity.id
_entity.type
_entity.pdbx_description
1 polymer ?
#
loop_
_entity_poly.entity_id
_entity_poly.type
_entity_poly.pdbx_seq_one_letter_code
_entity_poly.pdbx_strand_id
1 'polypeptide(L)'
;MAIFVYLRFCLVETADRQDFEGDLRAMAELAEAQPGYLWSDMGASMVEPSVYIVVSEWYGIEHVRTWEHEAIHEEIQHKWEAHYLEPFVHRRFTSWERPPDT
;
A
#
# COMPACT_ATOMS: atom_id res chain seq x y z
N MET A 1 -7.68 -17.78 -0.03
CA MET A 1 -8.63 -16.67 -0.17
C MET A 1 -7.84 -15.39 -0.42
N ALA A 2 -8.18 -14.68 -1.45
CA ALA A 2 -7.48 -13.44 -1.82
C ALA A 2 -7.69 -12.35 -0.77
N ILE A 3 -6.64 -11.57 -0.54
CA ILE A 3 -6.65 -10.47 0.41
C ILE A 3 -6.44 -9.17 -0.36
N PHE A 4 -7.30 -8.21 -0.09
CA PHE A 4 -7.14 -6.84 -0.59
C PHE A 4 -6.49 -5.99 0.48
N VAL A 5 -5.55 -5.14 0.07
CA VAL A 5 -4.92 -4.16 0.95
C VAL A 5 -5.21 -2.77 0.39
N TYR A 6 -5.71 -1.90 1.24
CA TYR A 6 -5.98 -0.50 0.93
C TYR A 6 -5.11 0.38 1.82
N LEU A 7 -4.38 1.29 1.19
CA LEU A 7 -3.54 2.26 1.88
C LEU A 7 -3.93 3.66 1.43
N ARG A 8 -4.03 4.58 2.40
CA ARG A 8 -4.25 6.00 2.12
C ARG A 8 -3.21 6.80 2.88
N PHE A 9 -2.45 7.60 2.15
CA PHE A 9 -1.41 8.46 2.71
C PHE A 9 -1.80 9.92 2.52
N CYS A 10 -1.63 10.73 3.56
CA CYS A 10 -1.80 12.18 3.46
C CYS A 10 -0.49 12.83 3.88
N LEU A 11 0.19 13.48 2.93
CA LEU A 11 1.47 14.12 3.19
C LEU A 11 1.28 15.52 3.79
N VAL A 12 2.24 15.93 4.63
CA VAL A 12 2.32 17.32 5.05
C VAL A 12 2.66 18.21 3.84
N GLU A 13 2.28 19.47 3.89
CA GLU A 13 2.44 20.40 2.76
C GLU A 13 3.90 20.55 2.30
N THR A 14 4.85 20.45 3.23
CA THR A 14 6.27 20.62 2.94
C THR A 14 6.96 19.35 2.42
N ALA A 15 6.27 18.22 2.35
CA ALA A 15 6.85 16.97 1.87
C ALA A 15 7.18 17.05 0.37
N ASP A 16 8.28 16.41 -0.02
CA ASP A 16 8.66 16.31 -1.42
C ASP A 16 7.81 15.25 -2.11
N ARG A 17 6.80 15.69 -2.85
CA ARG A 17 5.82 14.81 -3.48
C ARG A 17 6.43 13.99 -4.62
N GLN A 18 7.39 14.54 -5.36
CA GLN A 18 8.08 13.78 -6.40
C GLN A 18 8.89 12.63 -5.82
N ASP A 19 9.58 12.86 -4.71
CA ASP A 19 10.32 11.84 -4.02
C ASP A 19 9.38 10.74 -3.50
N PHE A 20 8.25 11.14 -2.90
CA PHE A 20 7.24 10.19 -2.42
C PHE A 20 6.68 9.34 -3.55
N GLU A 21 6.34 9.96 -4.68
CA GLU A 21 5.82 9.25 -5.86
C GLU A 21 6.84 8.27 -6.43
N GLY A 22 8.12 8.67 -6.44
CA GLY A 22 9.21 7.78 -6.83
C GLY A 22 9.33 6.57 -5.94
N ASP A 23 9.21 6.77 -4.63
CA ASP A 23 9.24 5.68 -3.65
C ASP A 23 8.01 4.76 -3.77
N LEU A 24 6.82 5.32 -4.06
CA LEU A 24 5.63 4.49 -4.32
C LEU A 24 5.83 3.60 -5.55
N ARG A 25 6.43 4.14 -6.61
CA ARG A 25 6.72 3.35 -7.82
C ARG A 25 7.75 2.26 -7.54
N ALA A 26 8.79 2.58 -6.78
CA ALA A 26 9.79 1.60 -6.39
C ALA A 26 9.17 0.49 -5.54
N MET A 27 8.27 0.82 -4.64
CA MET A 27 7.55 -0.17 -3.83
C MET A 27 6.62 -1.04 -4.67
N ALA A 28 5.95 -0.46 -5.67
CA ALA A 28 5.11 -1.22 -6.59
C ALA A 28 5.93 -2.25 -7.38
N GLU A 29 7.09 -1.86 -7.90
CA GLU A 29 7.99 -2.78 -8.60
C GLU A 29 8.47 -3.91 -7.69
N LEU A 30 8.83 -3.58 -6.45
CA LEU A 30 9.27 -4.56 -5.46
C LEU A 30 8.14 -5.53 -5.10
N ALA A 31 6.92 -5.01 -4.95
CA ALA A 31 5.74 -5.82 -4.66
C ALA A 31 5.45 -6.84 -5.78
N GLU A 32 5.56 -6.40 -7.03
CA GLU A 32 5.33 -7.27 -8.20
C GLU A 32 6.21 -8.51 -8.20
N ALA A 33 7.40 -8.43 -7.61
CA ALA A 33 8.34 -9.54 -7.53
C ALA A 33 8.07 -10.47 -6.34
N GLN A 34 7.13 -10.13 -5.45
CA GLN A 34 6.87 -10.93 -4.25
C GLN A 34 5.95 -12.11 -4.52
N PRO A 35 6.17 -13.24 -3.84
CA PRO A 35 5.24 -14.36 -3.92
C PRO A 35 3.82 -13.94 -3.49
N GLY A 36 2.83 -14.38 -4.23
CA GLY A 36 1.43 -14.12 -3.92
C GLY A 36 0.86 -12.79 -4.39
N TYR A 37 1.69 -11.93 -4.98
CA TYR A 37 1.22 -10.69 -5.59
C TYR A 37 0.32 -11.00 -6.80
N LEU A 38 -0.83 -10.35 -6.88
CA LEU A 38 -1.76 -10.52 -8.00
C LEU A 38 -1.82 -9.26 -8.86
N TRP A 39 -2.11 -8.11 -8.27
CA TRP A 39 -2.12 -6.82 -8.95
C TRP A 39 -2.11 -5.68 -7.93
N SER A 40 -1.80 -4.47 -8.40
CA SER A 40 -1.94 -3.26 -7.62
C SER A 40 -2.24 -2.06 -8.52
N ASP A 41 -2.89 -1.07 -7.93
CA ASP A 41 -3.10 0.23 -8.54
C ASP A 41 -2.79 1.31 -7.51
N MET A 42 -2.36 2.46 -8.00
CA MET A 42 -2.10 3.61 -7.13
C MET A 42 -2.43 4.90 -7.87
N GLY A 43 -2.73 5.93 -7.10
CA GLY A 43 -3.04 7.22 -7.67
C GLY A 43 -3.09 8.31 -6.61
N ALA A 44 -3.19 9.55 -7.09
CA ALA A 44 -3.39 10.70 -6.25
C ALA A 44 -4.87 11.10 -6.27
N SER A 45 -5.36 11.62 -5.14
CA SER A 45 -6.73 12.12 -5.08
C SER A 45 -6.89 13.32 -6.03
N MET A 46 -8.01 13.37 -6.72
CA MET A 46 -8.35 14.53 -7.58
C MET A 46 -8.83 15.73 -6.75
N VAL A 47 -9.23 15.51 -5.50
CA VAL A 47 -9.83 16.55 -4.63
C VAL A 47 -8.85 17.02 -3.57
N GLU A 48 -8.08 16.10 -2.99
CA GLU A 48 -7.13 16.38 -1.92
C GLU A 48 -5.71 16.19 -2.46
N PRO A 49 -4.98 17.26 -2.82
CA PRO A 49 -3.71 17.14 -3.55
C PRO A 49 -2.60 16.35 -2.85
N SER A 50 -2.65 16.26 -1.53
CA SER A 50 -1.62 15.59 -0.73
C SER A 50 -1.96 14.14 -0.41
N VAL A 51 -3.07 13.62 -0.94
CA VAL A 51 -3.57 12.28 -0.62
C VAL A 51 -3.26 11.32 -1.75
N TYR A 52 -2.67 10.18 -1.39
CA TYR A 52 -2.34 9.09 -2.30
C TYR A 52 -3.01 7.82 -1.83
N ILE A 53 -3.43 7.00 -2.78
CA ILE A 53 -4.12 5.74 -2.50
C ILE A 53 -3.39 4.63 -3.23
N VAL A 54 -3.20 3.50 -2.54
CA VAL A 54 -2.66 2.27 -3.11
C VAL A 54 -3.62 1.14 -2.77
N VAL A 55 -3.99 0.37 -3.78
CA VAL A 55 -4.81 -0.84 -3.61
C VAL A 55 -4.04 -2.01 -4.20
N SER A 56 -4.01 -3.12 -3.49
CA SER A 56 -3.36 -4.33 -3.99
C SER A 56 -4.16 -5.57 -3.62
N GLU A 57 -3.98 -6.61 -4.40
CA GLU A 57 -4.59 -7.92 -4.13
C GLU A 57 -3.50 -8.97 -4.07
N TRP A 58 -3.62 -9.88 -3.09
CA TRP A 58 -2.65 -10.92 -2.78
C TRP A 58 -3.34 -12.26 -2.63
N TYR A 59 -2.63 -13.32 -2.99
CA TYR A 59 -3.17 -14.68 -2.95
C TYR A 59 -3.62 -15.11 -1.54
N GLY A 60 -2.89 -14.70 -0.50
CA GLY A 60 -3.23 -15.07 0.87
C GLY A 60 -2.57 -14.14 1.89
N ILE A 61 -3.03 -14.24 3.13
CA ILE A 61 -2.57 -13.35 4.22
C ILE A 61 -1.08 -13.55 4.54
N GLU A 62 -0.54 -14.75 4.37
CA GLU A 62 0.88 -15.02 4.61
C GLU A 62 1.75 -14.18 3.68
N HIS A 63 1.32 -14.03 2.43
CA HIS A 63 2.05 -13.23 1.44
C HIS A 63 2.02 -11.74 1.80
N VAL A 64 0.88 -11.25 2.28
CA VAL A 64 0.76 -9.87 2.75
C VAL A 64 1.70 -9.62 3.92
N ARG A 65 1.75 -10.53 4.88
CA ARG A 65 2.63 -10.40 6.05
C ARG A 65 4.10 -10.41 5.66
N THR A 66 4.50 -11.30 4.76
CA THR A 66 5.86 -11.35 4.26
C THR A 66 6.23 -10.04 3.56
N TRP A 67 5.33 -9.52 2.72
CA TRP A 67 5.53 -8.27 2.02
C TRP A 67 5.68 -7.09 2.98
N GLU A 68 4.84 -7.01 4.01
CA GLU A 68 4.88 -5.93 4.99
C GLU A 68 6.18 -5.89 5.78
N HIS A 69 6.86 -7.02 5.93
CA HIS A 69 8.12 -7.14 6.66
C HIS A 69 9.33 -7.24 5.74
N GLU A 70 9.15 -7.02 4.44
CA GLU A 70 10.26 -6.98 3.51
C GLU A 70 11.14 -5.76 3.85
N ALA A 71 12.48 -5.96 3.87
CA ALA A 71 13.43 -5.00 4.45
C ALA A 71 13.41 -3.63 3.76
N ILE A 72 13.36 -3.61 2.42
CA ILE A 72 13.33 -2.33 1.67
C ILE A 72 11.98 -1.64 1.87
N HIS A 73 10.91 -2.40 1.91
CA HIS A 73 9.56 -1.89 2.18
C HIS A 73 9.51 -1.20 3.55
N GLU A 74 10.03 -1.84 4.58
CA GLU A 74 10.10 -1.24 5.92
C GLU A 74 10.96 0.02 5.95
N GLU A 75 12.09 0.01 5.27
CA GLU A 75 12.98 1.17 5.19
C GLU A 75 12.27 2.38 4.56
N ILE A 76 11.55 2.18 3.47
CA ILE A 76 10.79 3.25 2.83
C ILE A 76 9.64 3.73 3.72
N GLN A 77 8.94 2.83 4.40
CA GLN A 77 7.91 3.22 5.36
C GLN A 77 8.47 4.12 6.46
N HIS A 78 9.60 3.75 7.05
CA HIS A 78 10.24 4.56 8.10
C HIS A 78 10.66 5.95 7.59
N LYS A 79 11.14 6.03 6.36
CA LYS A 79 11.52 7.30 5.76
C LYS A 79 10.37 8.31 5.77
N TRP A 80 9.14 7.86 5.56
CA TRP A 80 7.99 8.75 5.39
C TRP A 80 7.15 8.98 6.65
N GLU A 81 7.39 8.25 7.74
CA GLU A 81 6.59 8.38 8.96
C GLU A 81 6.48 9.81 9.49
N ALA A 82 7.56 10.59 9.42
CA ALA A 82 7.58 11.98 9.89
C ALA A 82 6.96 12.96 8.90
N HIS A 83 6.57 12.52 7.72
CA HIS A 83 6.06 13.36 6.64
C HIS A 83 4.56 13.22 6.41
N TYR A 84 3.88 12.41 7.20
CA TYR A 84 2.43 12.28 7.13
C TYR A 84 1.75 13.30 8.02
N LEU A 85 0.69 13.93 7.49
CA LEU A 85 -0.13 14.86 8.25
C LEU A 85 -0.87 14.14 9.38
N GLU A 86 -1.24 12.89 9.14
CA GLU A 86 -1.92 11.99 10.07
C GLU A 86 -1.42 10.58 9.81
N PRO A 87 -1.57 9.64 10.74
CA PRO A 87 -1.17 8.25 10.49
C PRO A 87 -1.85 7.72 9.23
N PHE A 88 -1.09 7.02 8.38
CA PHE A 88 -1.67 6.49 7.16
C PHE A 88 -2.75 5.45 7.47
N VAL A 89 -3.76 5.38 6.61
CA VAL A 89 -4.83 4.40 6.74
C VAL A 89 -4.38 3.09 6.12
N HIS A 90 -4.56 2.01 6.84
CA HIS A 90 -4.21 0.67 6.40
C HIS A 90 -5.41 -0.24 6.66
N ARG A 91 -5.98 -0.81 5.60
CA ARG A 91 -7.12 -1.71 5.69
C ARG A 91 -6.84 -2.97 4.91
N ARG A 92 -7.22 -4.09 5.46
CA ARG A 92 -7.19 -5.40 4.80
C ARG A 92 -8.59 -5.96 4.80
N PHE A 93 -8.98 -6.55 3.68
CA PHE A 93 -10.28 -7.18 3.58
C PHE A 93 -10.26 -8.29 2.54
N THR A 94 -11.24 -9.18 2.64
CA THR A 94 -11.47 -10.24 1.65
C THR A 94 -12.69 -9.87 0.83
N SER A 95 -12.90 -10.57 -0.30
CA SER A 95 -14.19 -10.50 -0.98
C SER A 95 -15.29 -10.92 0.00
N TRP A 96 -16.40 -10.21 -0.02
CA TRP A 96 -17.55 -10.59 0.82
C TRP A 96 -18.32 -11.79 0.29
N GLU A 97 -18.07 -12.18 -0.96
CA GLU A 97 -18.58 -13.42 -1.51
C GLU A 97 -17.84 -14.59 -0.85
N ARG A 98 -18.59 -15.43 -0.18
CA ARG A 98 -18.04 -16.57 0.54
C ARG A 98 -18.49 -17.86 -0.10
N PRO A 99 -17.71 -18.94 0.04
CA PRO A 99 -18.18 -20.26 -0.32
C PRO A 99 -19.50 -20.58 0.38
N PRO A 100 -20.42 -21.32 -0.25
CA PRO A 100 -21.74 -21.56 0.33
C PRO A 100 -21.76 -22.24 1.69
N ASP A 101 -20.68 -22.90 2.06
CA ASP A 101 -20.54 -23.67 3.31
C ASP A 101 -19.83 -22.90 4.43
N THR A 102 -19.59 -21.61 4.26
CA THR A 102 -18.94 -20.79 5.29
C THR A 102 -19.87 -19.82 5.99
#